data_93108d5be60cc5e4700d7d9f7ad21bc4
#
_entry.id   93108d5be60cc5e4700d7d9f7ad21bc4
#
_cell.length_a   1.000
_cell.length_b   1.000
_cell.length_c   1.000
_cell.angle_alpha   90.00
_cell.angle_beta   90.00
_cell.angle_gamma   90.00
#
_symmetry.space_group_name_H-M   'P 1'
#
loop_
_entity.id
_entity.type
_entity.pdbx_description
1 polymer ?
#
loop_
_entity_poly.entity_id
_entity_poly.type
_entity_poly.pdbx_seq_one_letter_code
_entity_poly.pdbx_strand_id
1 'polypeptide(L)'
;MTETLDIKLGVNIDHIATLRNARGEKFPDPIKAAEIALNSGADSITAHLREDRRHIKDEDISNIIKKFPGKLNLEIAANEEMKNIALEVNPFSCCIVPERREEVTTEGGLDVLSNSNYYKNLNNIPVSYTHLRAHET
;
A
#
# COMPACT_ATOMS: atom_id res chain seq x y z
N MET A 1 -11.48 -0.67 -34.77
CA MET A 1 -11.40 0.04 -33.46
C MET A 1 -10.30 -0.63 -32.66
N THR A 2 -9.23 0.09 -32.40
CA THR A 2 -8.25 -0.34 -31.41
C THR A 2 -8.84 -0.04 -30.05
N GLU A 3 -9.18 -1.08 -29.27
CA GLU A 3 -9.45 -0.90 -27.84
C GLU A 3 -8.20 -0.28 -27.21
N THR A 4 -8.30 0.97 -26.82
CA THR A 4 -7.27 1.60 -25.99
C THR A 4 -7.39 0.97 -24.62
N LEU A 5 -6.41 0.13 -24.25
CA LEU A 5 -6.30 -0.38 -22.90
C LEU A 5 -6.17 0.84 -21.95
N ASP A 6 -7.14 1.00 -21.08
CA ASP A 6 -7.13 2.04 -20.04
C ASP A 6 -6.17 1.62 -18.91
N ILE A 7 -4.87 1.81 -19.16
CA ILE A 7 -3.81 1.48 -18.22
C ILE A 7 -3.76 2.57 -17.15
N LYS A 8 -3.87 2.15 -15.89
CA LYS A 8 -3.79 3.03 -14.72
C LYS A 8 -2.39 3.04 -14.13
N LEU A 9 -1.94 4.20 -13.69
CA LEU A 9 -0.64 4.39 -13.05
C LEU A 9 -0.81 4.58 -11.54
N GLY A 10 -0.27 3.64 -10.76
CA GLY A 10 -0.08 3.78 -9.32
C GLY A 10 1.37 4.15 -9.00
N VAL A 11 1.59 5.16 -8.17
CA VAL A 11 2.92 5.61 -7.76
C VAL A 11 3.17 5.26 -6.31
N ASN A 12 4.21 4.45 -6.06
CA ASN A 12 4.66 4.11 -4.69
C ASN A 12 5.50 5.24 -4.11
N ILE A 13 5.21 5.63 -2.86
CA ILE A 13 5.88 6.71 -2.15
C ILE A 13 6.67 6.25 -0.91
N ASP A 14 6.82 4.95 -0.69
CA ASP A 14 7.46 4.39 0.51
C ASP A 14 8.86 4.95 0.75
N HIS A 15 9.67 5.04 -0.30
CA HIS A 15 11.07 5.46 -0.16
C HIS A 15 11.24 6.97 0.04
N ILE A 16 10.25 7.77 -0.25
CA ILE A 16 10.20 9.17 0.20
C ILE A 16 10.15 9.21 1.73
N ALA A 17 9.33 8.36 2.34
CA ALA A 17 9.27 8.22 3.79
C ALA A 17 10.57 7.62 4.36
N THR A 18 11.18 6.66 3.67
CA THR A 18 12.50 6.11 4.05
C THR A 18 13.53 7.22 4.17
N LEU A 19 13.63 8.09 3.17
CA LEU A 19 14.59 9.19 3.17
C LEU A 19 14.27 10.23 4.26
N ARG A 20 13.00 10.58 4.44
CA ARG A 20 12.55 11.45 5.55
C ARG A 20 13.01 10.89 6.90
N ASN A 21 12.77 9.60 7.14
CA ASN A 21 13.11 8.96 8.41
C ASN A 21 14.64 8.88 8.62
N ALA A 22 15.41 8.59 7.56
CA ALA A 22 16.87 8.56 7.62
C ALA A 22 17.47 9.94 7.98
N ARG A 23 16.83 11.03 7.54
CA ARG A 23 17.24 12.40 7.87
C ARG A 23 16.83 12.82 9.28
N GLY A 24 15.84 12.16 9.87
CA GLY A 24 15.27 12.53 11.17
C GLY A 24 14.50 13.86 11.16
N GLU A 25 14.03 14.29 10.00
CA GLU A 25 13.33 15.55 9.78
C GLU A 25 11.93 15.33 9.20
N LYS A 26 11.26 16.43 8.82
CA LYS A 26 9.94 16.38 8.17
C LYS A 26 10.03 16.23 6.64
N PHE A 27 11.21 16.35 6.07
CA PHE A 27 11.45 16.32 4.63
C PHE A 27 12.44 15.22 4.23
N PRO A 28 12.27 14.66 3.00
CA PRO A 28 11.17 14.91 2.06
C PRO A 28 9.82 14.42 2.62
N ASP A 29 8.74 15.13 2.27
CA ASP A 29 7.39 14.85 2.75
C ASP A 29 6.66 13.88 1.80
N PRO A 30 6.25 12.67 2.25
CA PRO A 30 5.50 11.72 1.43
C PRO A 30 4.17 12.27 0.89
N ILE A 31 3.50 13.13 1.66
CA ILE A 31 2.24 13.74 1.26
C ILE A 31 2.44 14.71 0.09
N LYS A 32 3.53 15.47 0.14
CA LYS A 32 3.89 16.36 -0.98
C LYS A 32 4.27 15.57 -2.23
N ALA A 33 4.97 14.45 -2.07
CA ALA A 33 5.30 13.55 -3.17
C ALA A 33 4.03 12.95 -3.80
N ALA A 34 3.07 12.52 -2.98
CA ALA A 34 1.76 12.05 -3.44
C ALA A 34 1.02 13.11 -4.25
N GLU A 35 0.99 14.35 -3.76
CA GLU A 35 0.37 15.49 -4.46
C GLU A 35 1.00 15.73 -5.83
N ILE A 36 2.34 15.72 -5.91
CA ILE A 36 3.07 15.91 -7.17
C ILE A 36 2.74 14.77 -8.14
N ALA A 37 2.75 13.52 -7.68
CA ALA A 37 2.45 12.37 -8.52
C ALA A 37 1.02 12.45 -9.11
N LEU A 38 0.02 12.72 -8.28
CA LEU A 38 -1.38 12.85 -8.72
C LEU A 38 -1.57 14.02 -9.68
N ASN A 39 -0.96 15.17 -9.40
CA ASN A 39 -1.03 16.34 -10.28
C ASN A 39 -0.28 16.12 -11.61
N SER A 40 0.65 15.17 -11.65
CA SER A 40 1.40 14.78 -12.86
C SER A 40 0.74 13.66 -13.66
N GLY A 41 -0.45 13.21 -13.24
CA GLY A 41 -1.24 12.24 -13.99
C GLY A 41 -1.28 10.82 -13.41
N ALA A 42 -0.74 10.57 -12.21
CA ALA A 42 -0.95 9.30 -11.54
C ALA A 42 -2.42 9.10 -11.18
N ASP A 43 -2.92 7.88 -11.32
CA ASP A 43 -4.30 7.52 -10.97
C ASP A 43 -4.46 7.25 -9.48
N SER A 44 -3.42 6.70 -8.86
CA SER A 44 -3.41 6.30 -7.44
C SER A 44 -2.03 6.43 -6.82
N ILE A 45 -2.02 6.42 -5.49
CA ILE A 45 -0.82 6.36 -4.67
C ILE A 45 -0.77 5.00 -3.99
N THR A 46 0.38 4.36 -4.03
CA THR A 46 0.64 3.14 -3.26
C THR A 46 1.54 3.47 -2.07
N ALA A 47 1.12 3.02 -0.90
CA ALA A 47 1.90 3.15 0.33
C ALA A 47 1.81 1.86 1.14
N HIS A 48 2.95 1.36 1.57
CA HIS A 48 3.06 0.15 2.38
C HIS A 48 3.22 0.49 3.86
N LEU A 49 2.18 0.22 4.65
CA LEU A 49 2.25 0.31 6.10
C LEU A 49 2.80 -1.01 6.66
N ARG A 50 4.12 -1.08 6.82
CA ARG A 50 4.77 -2.27 7.40
C ARG A 50 4.49 -2.39 8.89
N GLU A 51 4.48 -3.61 9.41
CA GLU A 51 4.32 -3.87 10.86
C GLU A 51 5.36 -3.12 11.71
N ASP A 52 6.60 -3.03 11.23
CA ASP A 52 7.71 -2.36 11.93
C ASP A 52 7.76 -0.83 11.72
N ARG A 53 6.86 -0.27 10.88
CA ARG A 53 6.78 1.18 10.60
C ARG A 53 8.12 1.78 10.15
N ARG A 54 8.96 1.02 9.43
CA ARG A 54 10.31 1.48 9.02
C ARG A 54 10.32 2.68 8.07
N HIS A 55 9.25 2.92 7.34
CA HIS A 55 9.12 4.07 6.43
C HIS A 55 7.77 4.78 6.58
N ILE A 56 6.70 4.33 5.93
CA ILE A 56 5.35 4.89 6.09
C ILE A 56 4.87 4.67 7.52
N LYS A 57 4.25 5.69 8.10
CA LYS A 57 3.66 5.71 9.44
C LYS A 57 2.14 5.80 9.34
N ASP A 58 1.46 5.43 10.43
CA ASP A 58 -0.01 5.51 10.51
C ASP A 58 -0.53 6.93 10.21
N GLU A 59 0.20 7.95 10.65
CA GLU A 59 -0.11 9.35 10.35
C GLU A 59 -0.03 9.68 8.85
N ASP A 60 0.94 9.13 8.13
CA ASP A 60 1.06 9.31 6.68
C ASP A 60 -0.17 8.75 5.97
N ILE A 61 -0.63 7.55 6.35
CA ILE A 61 -1.83 6.92 5.77
C ILE A 61 -3.07 7.78 6.03
N SER A 62 -3.25 8.24 7.26
CA SER A 62 -4.37 9.10 7.64
C SER A 62 -4.38 10.40 6.84
N ASN A 63 -3.22 11.02 6.63
CA ASN A 63 -3.08 12.24 5.86
C ASN A 63 -3.34 12.04 4.37
N ILE A 64 -2.89 10.91 3.79
CA ILE A 64 -3.15 10.56 2.38
C ILE A 64 -4.66 10.43 2.15
N ILE A 65 -5.35 9.65 2.99
CA ILE A 65 -6.79 9.43 2.84
C ILE A 65 -7.58 10.72 2.98
N LYS A 66 -7.21 11.55 3.96
CA LYS A 66 -7.87 12.84 4.21
C LYS A 66 -7.68 13.81 3.05
N LYS A 67 -6.46 13.88 2.50
CA LYS A 67 -6.11 14.85 1.46
C LYS A 67 -6.48 14.36 0.05
N PHE A 68 -6.41 13.06 -0.20
CA PHE A 68 -6.63 12.43 -1.51
C PHE A 68 -7.64 11.27 -1.41
N PRO A 69 -8.91 11.55 -1.08
CA PRO A 69 -9.91 10.51 -0.92
C PRO A 69 -10.05 9.66 -2.19
N GLY A 70 -10.14 8.34 -2.03
CA GLY A 70 -10.29 7.41 -3.13
C GLY A 70 -9.02 7.16 -3.96
N LYS A 71 -7.84 7.59 -3.48
CA LYS A 71 -6.58 7.48 -4.23
C LYS A 71 -5.56 6.52 -3.64
N LEU A 72 -5.77 6.02 -2.41
CA LEU A 72 -4.82 5.14 -1.75
C LEU A 72 -5.03 3.68 -2.11
N ASN A 73 -3.98 3.05 -2.64
CA ASN A 73 -3.75 1.61 -2.60
C ASN A 73 -2.85 1.30 -1.40
N LEU A 74 -3.41 0.67 -0.37
CA LEU A 74 -2.70 0.34 0.87
C LEU A 74 -2.08 -1.05 0.77
N GLU A 75 -0.76 -1.14 0.89
CA GLU A 75 -0.07 -2.44 1.04
C GLU A 75 0.06 -2.79 2.53
N ILE A 76 -0.27 -4.02 2.88
CA ILE A 76 -0.23 -4.53 4.27
C ILE A 76 0.24 -5.97 4.33
N ALA A 77 0.78 -6.36 5.49
CA ALA A 77 1.01 -7.76 5.82
C ALA A 77 -0.31 -8.50 6.11
N ALA A 78 -0.30 -9.82 5.91
CA ALA A 78 -1.43 -10.69 6.17
C ALA A 78 -1.52 -11.04 7.67
N ASN A 79 -1.95 -10.10 8.50
CA ASN A 79 -2.20 -10.33 9.94
C ASN A 79 -3.41 -9.53 10.43
N GLU A 80 -3.89 -9.86 11.64
CA GLU A 80 -5.09 -9.26 12.21
C GLU A 80 -4.94 -7.76 12.53
N GLU A 81 -3.76 -7.32 12.98
CA GLU A 81 -3.50 -5.90 13.24
C GLU A 81 -3.68 -5.07 11.96
N MET A 82 -3.00 -5.47 10.89
CA MET A 82 -3.05 -4.77 9.61
C MET A 82 -4.43 -4.83 8.96
N LYS A 83 -5.12 -5.97 9.10
CA LYS A 83 -6.51 -6.11 8.68
C LYS A 83 -7.42 -5.10 9.38
N ASN A 84 -7.30 -4.96 10.69
CA ASN A 84 -8.12 -4.01 11.45
C ASN A 84 -7.82 -2.56 11.05
N ILE A 85 -6.56 -2.21 10.82
CA ILE A 85 -6.16 -0.90 10.31
C ILE A 85 -6.77 -0.66 8.92
N ALA A 86 -6.70 -1.64 8.02
CA ALA A 86 -7.30 -1.50 6.69
C ALA A 86 -8.83 -1.30 6.73
N LEU A 87 -9.51 -1.97 7.65
CA LEU A 87 -10.95 -1.77 7.88
C LEU A 87 -11.28 -0.37 8.40
N GLU A 88 -10.50 0.14 9.35
CA GLU A 88 -10.67 1.48 9.92
C GLU A 88 -10.37 2.57 8.89
N VAL A 89 -9.26 2.44 8.17
CA VAL A 89 -8.77 3.39 7.19
C VAL A 89 -9.64 3.41 5.92
N ASN A 90 -10.21 2.27 5.56
CA ASN A 90 -11.06 2.09 4.38
C ASN A 90 -10.45 2.66 3.08
N PRO A 91 -9.28 2.16 2.64
CA PRO A 91 -8.63 2.65 1.44
C PRO A 91 -9.42 2.29 0.18
N PHE A 92 -9.14 2.96 -0.95
CA PHE A 92 -9.73 2.60 -2.24
C PHE A 92 -9.40 1.16 -2.63
N SER A 93 -8.14 0.76 -2.46
CA SER A 93 -7.71 -0.64 -2.65
C SER A 93 -6.73 -1.06 -1.57
N CYS A 94 -6.67 -2.36 -1.32
CA CYS A 94 -5.76 -2.98 -0.38
C CYS A 94 -5.03 -4.13 -1.05
N CYS A 95 -3.70 -4.11 -0.98
CA CYS A 95 -2.84 -5.17 -1.49
C CYS A 95 -2.17 -5.90 -0.32
N ILE A 96 -2.37 -7.22 -0.25
CA ILE A 96 -1.75 -8.03 0.79
C ILE A 96 -0.43 -8.57 0.25
N VAL A 97 0.66 -8.25 0.96
CA VAL A 97 2.02 -8.54 0.54
C VAL A 97 2.76 -9.36 1.60
N PRO A 98 3.76 -10.18 1.23
CA PRO A 98 4.62 -10.84 2.20
C PRO A 98 5.52 -9.80 2.86
N GLU A 99 5.71 -9.91 4.18
CA GLU A 99 6.69 -9.12 4.93
C GLU A 99 7.66 -10.03 5.67
N ARG A 100 8.96 -9.80 5.44
CA ARG A 100 10.03 -10.38 6.25
C ARG A 100 10.87 -9.25 6.81
N ARG A 101 11.25 -9.37 8.08
CA ARG A 101 12.01 -8.31 8.78
C ARG A 101 13.39 -8.07 8.18
N GLU A 102 13.99 -9.11 7.63
CA GLU A 102 15.33 -9.07 7.04
C GLU A 102 15.34 -8.52 5.60
N GLU A 103 14.19 -8.43 4.96
CA GLU A 103 14.09 -7.92 3.58
C GLU A 103 14.03 -6.39 3.57
N VAL A 104 14.85 -5.77 2.73
CA VAL A 104 14.83 -4.31 2.49
C VAL A 104 13.58 -3.92 1.72
N THR A 105 13.16 -4.78 0.78
CA THR A 105 11.96 -4.62 -0.03
C THR A 105 11.11 -5.88 0.03
N THR A 106 9.81 -5.79 -0.27
CA THR A 106 8.93 -6.96 -0.41
C THR A 106 9.11 -7.56 -1.79
N GLU A 107 10.05 -8.49 -1.91
CA GLU A 107 10.27 -9.27 -3.12
C GLU A 107 9.53 -10.63 -3.02
N GLY A 108 8.98 -11.08 -4.14
CA GLY A 108 8.22 -12.31 -4.21
C GLY A 108 6.75 -12.15 -3.88
N GLY A 109 6.04 -13.26 -3.83
CA GLY A 109 4.60 -13.32 -3.60
C GLY A 109 4.22 -14.04 -2.31
N LEU A 110 2.96 -13.98 -1.96
CA LEU A 110 2.40 -14.70 -0.83
C LEU A 110 2.33 -16.21 -1.10
N ASP A 111 2.68 -17.00 -0.10
CA ASP A 111 2.37 -18.44 -0.09
C ASP A 111 0.88 -18.64 0.28
N VAL A 112 0.02 -18.45 -0.70
CA VAL A 112 -1.44 -18.56 -0.52
C VAL A 112 -1.88 -19.99 -0.23
N LEU A 113 -1.11 -20.98 -0.65
CA LEU A 113 -1.47 -22.39 -0.49
C LEU A 113 -1.32 -22.88 0.95
N SER A 114 -0.30 -22.37 1.67
CA SER A 114 -0.04 -22.80 3.05
C SER A 114 -1.16 -22.41 4.02
N ASN A 115 -1.94 -21.36 3.72
CA ASN A 115 -3.03 -20.89 4.58
C ASN A 115 -4.21 -20.32 3.77
N SER A 116 -4.72 -21.09 2.84
CA SER A 116 -5.74 -20.68 1.88
C SER A 116 -7.04 -20.17 2.54
N ASN A 117 -7.47 -20.77 3.66
CA ASN A 117 -8.67 -20.35 4.36
C ASN A 117 -8.53 -18.94 4.98
N TYR A 118 -7.35 -18.64 5.53
CA TYR A 118 -7.06 -17.32 6.07
C TYR A 118 -7.11 -16.24 4.97
N TYR A 119 -6.47 -16.49 3.84
CA TYR A 119 -6.49 -15.54 2.71
C TYR A 119 -7.87 -15.38 2.08
N LYS A 120 -8.68 -16.45 2.02
CA LYS A 120 -10.08 -16.33 1.59
C LYS A 120 -10.88 -15.43 2.52
N ASN A 121 -10.69 -15.54 3.82
CA ASN A 121 -11.35 -14.69 4.80
C ASN A 121 -10.87 -13.23 4.72
N LEU A 122 -9.57 -13.01 4.50
CA LEU A 122 -9.03 -11.67 4.27
C LEU A 122 -9.60 -11.00 3.01
N ASN A 123 -9.79 -11.78 1.95
CA ASN A 123 -10.34 -11.24 0.69
C ASN A 123 -11.81 -10.76 0.81
N ASN A 124 -12.50 -11.12 1.89
CA ASN A 124 -13.86 -10.64 2.21
C ASN A 124 -13.86 -9.33 3.00
N ILE A 125 -12.71 -8.67 3.18
CA ILE A 125 -12.65 -7.33 3.78
C ILE A 125 -13.44 -6.36 2.87
N PRO A 126 -14.39 -5.59 3.41
CA PRO A 126 -15.18 -4.64 2.63
C PRO A 126 -14.35 -3.37 2.30
N VAL A 127 -13.36 -3.51 1.45
CA VAL A 127 -12.67 -2.41 0.76
C VAL A 127 -13.11 -2.43 -0.71
N SER A 128 -12.98 -1.33 -1.40
CA SER A 128 -13.41 -1.21 -2.81
C SER A 128 -12.72 -2.24 -3.70
N TYR A 129 -11.49 -2.61 -3.37
CA TYR A 129 -10.69 -3.54 -4.13
C TYR A 129 -9.58 -4.16 -3.29
N THR A 130 -9.54 -5.51 -3.19
CA THR A 130 -8.50 -6.24 -2.46
C THR A 130 -7.70 -7.11 -3.42
N HIS A 131 -6.38 -6.98 -3.41
CA HIS A 131 -5.45 -7.79 -4.18
C HIS A 131 -4.61 -8.69 -3.29
N LEU A 132 -4.44 -9.93 -3.74
CA LEU A 132 -3.40 -10.83 -3.27
C LEU A 132 -2.26 -10.79 -4.28
N ARG A 133 -1.09 -10.33 -3.85
CA ARG A 133 0.10 -10.38 -4.70
C ARG A 133 0.67 -11.79 -4.67
N ALA A 134 0.35 -12.58 -5.70
CA ALA A 134 0.85 -13.93 -5.84
C ALA A 134 2.32 -13.95 -6.27
N HIS A 135 3.03 -15.01 -5.90
CA HIS A 135 4.38 -15.26 -6.39
C HIS A 135 4.32 -15.73 -7.85
N GLU A 136 4.91 -14.96 -8.73
CA GLU A 136 5.20 -15.43 -10.08
C GLU A 136 6.53 -16.19 -10.04
N THR A 137 6.44 -17.46 -10.32
CA THR A 137 7.62 -18.32 -10.51
C THR A 137 8.26 -18.05 -11.86
#